data_16d7ac754a94adbfe34ca32e97f97abd
#
_entry.id   16d7ac754a94adbfe34ca32e97f97abd
#
_cell.length_a   1.000
_cell.length_b   1.000
_cell.length_c   1.000
_cell.angle_alpha   90.00
_cell.angle_beta   90.00
_cell.angle_gamma   90.00
#
_symmetry.space_group_name_H-M   'P 1'
#
loop_
_entity.id
_entity.type
_entity.pdbx_description
1 polymer ?
#
loop_
_entity_poly.entity_id
_entity_poly.type
_entity_poly.pdbx_seq_one_letter_code
_entity_poly.pdbx_strand_id
1 'polypeptide(L)'
;LKELKVTSANCLIVTTSNQDHLEAIVDAAKRLNPNIHVIVRTRYVKNVDKLYDAGADEVIPEEFETSIIMFRLVMDYYNKDMGEINTVLQELRGERYQTLRKFTLAEPDMENQILESVYVEDEKTLDDFDFDKYDLSAISVIRDDDMMQIDGDNFYLEEDDMVLFRGNKDNVEE
;
A
#
# COMPACT_ATOMS: atom_id res chain seq x y z
N LEU A 1 22.50 -12.13 19.92
CA LEU A 1 21.60 -13.29 19.77
C LEU A 1 22.03 -14.48 20.64
N LYS A 2 23.34 -14.81 20.73
CA LYS A 2 23.80 -15.90 21.58
C LYS A 2 23.51 -15.68 23.07
N GLU A 3 23.67 -14.47 23.56
CA GLU A 3 23.34 -14.08 24.95
C GLU A 3 21.83 -14.13 25.22
N LEU A 4 20.99 -13.95 24.20
CA LEU A 4 19.52 -14.02 24.29
C LEU A 4 18.96 -15.45 24.25
N LYS A 5 19.82 -16.48 24.32
CA LYS A 5 19.44 -17.91 24.28
C LYS A 5 18.53 -18.28 23.10
N VAL A 6 18.74 -17.68 21.94
CA VAL A 6 17.97 -17.91 20.72
C VAL A 6 17.91 -19.39 20.34
N THR A 7 18.96 -20.16 20.65
CA THR A 7 19.06 -21.61 20.40
C THR A 7 17.97 -22.44 21.09
N SER A 8 17.38 -21.92 22.16
CA SER A 8 16.31 -22.60 22.94
C SER A 8 14.99 -21.82 22.97
N ALA A 9 14.91 -20.71 22.26
CA ALA A 9 13.69 -19.90 22.18
C ALA A 9 12.72 -20.50 21.15
N ASN A 10 11.42 -20.45 21.45
CA ASN A 10 10.36 -20.87 20.55
C ASN A 10 9.96 -19.75 19.58
N CYS A 11 10.09 -18.48 20.00
CA CYS A 11 9.71 -17.33 19.22
C CYS A 11 10.71 -16.17 19.42
N LEU A 12 10.96 -15.44 18.35
CA LEU A 12 11.73 -14.20 18.35
C LEU A 12 10.88 -13.09 17.70
N ILE A 13 10.69 -11.99 18.43
CA ILE A 13 10.03 -10.80 17.91
C ILE A 13 11.07 -9.71 17.71
N VAL A 14 11.20 -9.23 16.46
CA VAL A 14 12.17 -8.20 16.06
C VAL A 14 11.42 -6.89 15.83
N THR A 15 11.61 -5.91 16.73
CA THR A 15 10.90 -4.61 16.71
C THR A 15 11.85 -3.41 16.62
N THR A 16 13.11 -3.64 16.25
CA THR A 16 14.09 -2.53 16.14
C THR A 16 13.68 -1.49 15.11
N SER A 17 13.93 -0.23 15.40
CA SER A 17 13.71 0.88 14.45
C SER A 17 14.79 0.94 13.35
N ASN A 18 15.95 0.31 13.56
CA ASN A 18 17.00 0.24 12.55
C ASN A 18 16.65 -0.83 11.51
N GLN A 19 16.27 -0.38 10.31
CA GLN A 19 15.83 -1.26 9.22
C GLN A 19 16.98 -1.96 8.50
N ASP A 20 18.22 -1.43 8.57
CA ASP A 20 19.35 -1.92 7.79
C ASP A 20 19.85 -3.31 8.21
N HIS A 21 19.50 -3.75 9.42
CA HIS A 21 19.98 -5.01 9.98
C HIS A 21 18.90 -6.08 10.16
N LEU A 22 17.65 -5.81 9.76
CA LEU A 22 16.55 -6.76 9.97
C LEU A 22 16.81 -8.11 9.31
N GLU A 23 17.20 -8.12 8.03
CA GLU A 23 17.51 -9.34 7.28
C GLU A 23 18.62 -10.14 7.96
N ALA A 24 19.70 -9.47 8.36
CA ALA A 24 20.83 -10.11 9.04
C ALA A 24 20.44 -10.70 10.42
N ILE A 25 19.53 -10.05 11.14
CA ILE A 25 19.02 -10.55 12.42
C ILE A 25 18.19 -11.82 12.22
N VAL A 26 17.27 -11.81 11.24
CA VAL A 26 16.42 -12.94 10.89
C VAL A 26 17.24 -14.14 10.46
N ASP A 27 18.13 -13.96 9.48
CA ASP A 27 19.02 -15.00 8.97
C ASP A 27 19.93 -15.58 10.08
N ALA A 28 20.51 -14.73 10.93
CA ALA A 28 21.29 -15.19 12.06
C ALA A 28 20.47 -15.97 13.10
N ALA A 29 19.20 -15.59 13.33
CA ALA A 29 18.31 -16.31 14.23
C ALA A 29 17.96 -17.70 13.69
N LYS A 30 17.60 -17.79 12.41
CA LYS A 30 17.29 -19.06 11.73
C LYS A 30 18.50 -19.99 11.63
N ARG A 31 19.71 -19.45 11.42
CA ARG A 31 20.94 -20.27 11.48
C ARG A 31 21.23 -20.83 12.87
N LEU A 32 20.93 -20.07 13.93
CA LEU A 32 21.15 -20.53 15.31
C LEU A 32 20.08 -21.52 15.79
N ASN A 33 18.85 -21.35 15.33
CA ASN A 33 17.72 -22.19 15.65
C ASN A 33 16.74 -22.24 14.45
N PRO A 34 16.84 -23.25 13.58
CA PRO A 34 16.00 -23.38 12.39
C PRO A 34 14.51 -23.47 12.70
N ASN A 35 14.13 -23.88 13.91
CA ASN A 35 12.74 -24.09 14.31
C ASN A 35 12.14 -22.86 15.04
N ILE A 36 12.92 -21.80 15.25
CA ILE A 36 12.39 -20.60 15.92
C ILE A 36 11.36 -19.90 15.05
N HIS A 37 10.22 -19.55 15.62
CA HIS A 37 9.22 -18.72 14.94
C HIS A 37 9.65 -17.26 15.01
N VAL A 38 9.86 -16.61 13.87
CA VAL A 38 10.38 -15.23 13.77
C VAL A 38 9.33 -14.29 13.26
N ILE A 39 8.95 -13.32 14.10
CA ILE A 39 8.03 -12.23 13.77
C ILE A 39 8.86 -10.95 13.64
N VAL A 40 8.75 -10.24 12.51
CA VAL A 40 9.51 -9.02 12.24
C VAL A 40 8.59 -7.86 11.96
N ARG A 41 8.79 -6.74 12.67
CA ARG A 41 8.22 -5.46 12.29
C ARG A 41 9.17 -4.73 11.35
N THR A 42 8.68 -4.34 10.18
CA THR A 42 9.37 -3.42 9.26
C THR A 42 8.58 -2.14 9.10
N ARG A 43 9.26 -1.03 8.82
CA ARG A 43 8.59 0.23 8.54
C ARG A 43 7.86 0.17 7.19
N TYR A 44 8.51 -0.37 6.16
CA TYR A 44 8.07 -0.27 4.78
C TYR A 44 7.62 -1.61 4.21
N VAL A 45 6.53 -1.58 3.42
CA VAL A 45 6.02 -2.76 2.67
C VAL A 45 7.08 -3.31 1.71
N LYS A 46 7.91 -2.48 1.10
CA LYS A 46 8.96 -2.90 0.16
C LYS A 46 10.00 -3.88 0.76
N ASN A 47 10.11 -3.96 2.08
CA ASN A 47 11.05 -4.86 2.75
C ASN A 47 10.44 -6.23 3.06
N VAL A 48 9.15 -6.42 2.85
CA VAL A 48 8.43 -7.63 3.27
C VAL A 48 9.01 -8.89 2.62
N ASP A 49 9.20 -8.90 1.30
CA ASP A 49 9.76 -10.08 0.61
C ASP A 49 11.15 -10.46 1.09
N LYS A 50 12.03 -9.48 1.20
CA LYS A 50 13.40 -9.69 1.66
C LYS A 50 13.45 -10.33 3.06
N LEU A 51 12.52 -9.95 3.93
CA LEU A 51 12.44 -10.49 5.28
C LEU A 51 11.88 -11.91 5.29
N TYR A 52 10.90 -12.23 4.44
CA TYR A 52 10.45 -13.61 4.25
C TYR A 52 11.53 -14.48 3.63
N ASP A 53 12.28 -13.97 2.64
CA ASP A 53 13.38 -14.68 2.00
C ASP A 53 14.55 -14.93 2.98
N ALA A 54 14.76 -14.01 3.93
CA ALA A 54 15.71 -14.20 5.03
C ALA A 54 15.23 -15.23 6.07
N GLY A 55 13.97 -15.70 5.98
CA GLY A 55 13.41 -16.75 6.81
C GLY A 55 12.46 -16.28 7.91
N ALA A 56 11.95 -15.04 7.88
CA ALA A 56 10.88 -14.63 8.78
C ALA A 56 9.61 -15.47 8.53
N ASP A 57 8.91 -15.85 9.59
CA ASP A 57 7.62 -16.55 9.51
C ASP A 57 6.48 -15.55 9.36
N GLU A 58 6.60 -14.39 10.03
CA GLU A 58 5.63 -13.29 9.96
C GLU A 58 6.33 -11.95 9.77
N VAL A 59 5.83 -11.12 8.87
CA VAL A 59 6.34 -9.75 8.65
C VAL A 59 5.19 -8.75 8.75
N ILE A 60 5.37 -7.75 9.61
CA ILE A 60 4.37 -6.71 9.87
C ILE A 60 4.88 -5.37 9.34
N PRO A 61 4.37 -4.87 8.21
CA PRO A 61 4.70 -3.55 7.69
C PRO A 61 3.92 -2.48 8.46
N GLU A 62 4.62 -1.72 9.31
CA GLU A 62 4.05 -0.78 10.28
C GLU A 62 3.19 0.31 9.64
N GLU A 63 3.70 0.96 8.59
CA GLU A 63 2.99 2.06 7.92
C GLU A 63 1.67 1.59 7.33
N PHE A 64 1.66 0.38 6.76
CA PHE A 64 0.46 -0.17 6.17
C PHE A 64 -0.55 -0.64 7.23
N GLU A 65 -0.11 -1.39 8.23
CA GLU A 65 -1.01 -1.85 9.31
C GLU A 65 -1.61 -0.68 10.09
N THR A 66 -0.85 0.41 10.25
CA THR A 66 -1.38 1.64 10.86
C THR A 66 -2.46 2.29 9.99
N SER A 67 -2.26 2.33 8.67
CA SER A 67 -3.26 2.85 7.73
C SER A 67 -4.54 2.02 7.72
N ILE A 68 -4.42 0.68 7.78
CA ILE A 68 -5.58 -0.22 7.94
C ILE A 68 -6.37 0.09 9.21
N ILE A 69 -5.68 0.30 10.33
CA ILE A 69 -6.35 0.61 11.60
C ILE A 69 -7.09 1.94 11.49
N MET A 70 -6.48 2.98 10.92
CA MET A 70 -7.13 4.29 10.72
C MET A 70 -8.34 4.16 9.79
N PHE A 71 -8.20 3.48 8.66
CA PHE A 71 -9.31 3.24 7.73
C PHE A 71 -10.47 2.53 8.43
N ARG A 72 -10.21 1.47 9.18
CA ARG A 72 -11.24 0.75 9.94
C ARG A 72 -11.97 1.64 10.92
N LEU A 73 -11.25 2.52 11.65
CA LEU A 73 -11.86 3.45 12.61
C LEU A 73 -12.77 4.47 11.91
N VAL A 74 -12.38 4.95 10.73
CA VAL A 74 -13.22 5.84 9.92
C VAL A 74 -14.47 5.12 9.45
N MET A 75 -14.36 3.90 8.93
CA MET A 75 -15.53 3.13 8.47
C MET A 75 -16.49 2.79 9.61
N ASP A 76 -15.97 2.46 10.79
CA ASP A 76 -16.77 2.24 12.00
C ASP A 76 -17.53 3.51 12.41
N TYR A 77 -16.87 4.67 12.37
CA TYR A 77 -17.50 5.97 12.63
C TYR A 77 -18.67 6.25 11.68
N TYR A 78 -18.57 5.88 10.40
CA TYR A 78 -19.65 6.02 9.41
C TYR A 78 -20.64 4.85 9.40
N ASN A 79 -20.60 3.95 10.40
CA ASN A 79 -21.48 2.78 10.52
C ASN A 79 -21.53 1.89 9.26
N LYS A 80 -20.38 1.76 8.56
CA LYS A 80 -20.27 0.85 7.40
C LYS A 80 -20.19 -0.60 7.86
N ASP A 81 -20.60 -1.53 6.98
CA ASP A 81 -20.55 -2.96 7.29
C ASP A 81 -19.11 -3.44 7.47
N MET A 82 -18.79 -3.74 8.72
CA MET A 82 -17.44 -4.21 9.09
C MET A 82 -17.12 -5.61 8.55
N GLY A 83 -18.12 -6.39 8.18
CA GLY A 83 -17.93 -7.71 7.58
C GLY A 83 -17.30 -7.60 6.19
N GLU A 84 -17.86 -6.77 5.32
CA GLU A 84 -17.32 -6.50 3.98
C GLU A 84 -15.93 -5.87 4.08
N ILE A 85 -15.76 -4.87 4.94
CA ILE A 85 -14.48 -4.19 5.15
C ILE A 85 -13.40 -5.18 5.60
N ASN A 86 -13.69 -6.04 6.57
CA ASN A 86 -12.72 -7.03 7.04
C ASN A 86 -12.32 -8.03 5.95
N THR A 87 -13.24 -8.39 5.05
CA THR A 87 -12.93 -9.25 3.90
C THR A 87 -11.91 -8.57 2.99
N VAL A 88 -12.15 -7.32 2.59
CA VAL A 88 -11.21 -6.53 1.78
C VAL A 88 -9.86 -6.39 2.47
N LEU A 89 -9.85 -6.09 3.76
CA LEU A 89 -8.60 -5.94 4.52
C LEU A 89 -7.82 -7.27 4.62
N GLN A 90 -8.51 -8.41 4.70
CA GLN A 90 -7.85 -9.72 4.65
C GLN A 90 -7.27 -10.03 3.27
N GLU A 91 -7.96 -9.68 2.20
CA GLU A 91 -7.45 -9.81 0.83
C GLU A 91 -6.19 -8.95 0.63
N LEU A 92 -6.18 -7.71 1.12
CA LEU A 92 -5.01 -6.82 1.06
C LEU A 92 -3.80 -7.36 1.85
N ARG A 93 -4.03 -8.05 2.97
CA ARG A 93 -2.98 -8.74 3.75
C ARG A 93 -2.55 -10.05 3.10
N GLY A 94 -3.45 -10.66 2.33
CA GLY A 94 -3.21 -11.92 1.63
C GLY A 94 -2.00 -11.83 0.71
N GLU A 95 -1.47 -13.00 0.35
CA GLU A 95 -0.31 -13.09 -0.54
C GLU A 95 0.88 -12.18 -0.12
N ARG A 96 1.09 -12.02 1.18
CA ARG A 96 2.21 -11.22 1.74
C ARG A 96 2.20 -9.76 1.25
N TYR A 97 1.03 -9.14 1.21
CA TYR A 97 0.83 -7.77 0.73
C TYR A 97 1.22 -7.56 -0.76
N GLN A 98 1.16 -8.60 -1.59
CA GLN A 98 1.59 -8.53 -3.00
C GLN A 98 0.89 -7.43 -3.79
N THR A 99 -0.41 -7.29 -3.62
CA THR A 99 -1.19 -6.25 -4.30
C THR A 99 -0.63 -4.87 -4.00
N LEU A 100 -0.36 -4.57 -2.73
CA LEU A 100 0.18 -3.27 -2.31
C LEU A 100 1.62 -3.05 -2.78
N ARG A 101 2.42 -4.11 -2.78
CA ARG A 101 3.79 -4.03 -3.29
C ARG A 101 3.83 -3.70 -4.77
N LYS A 102 2.90 -4.23 -5.57
CA LYS A 102 2.78 -3.84 -6.98
C LYS A 102 2.54 -2.34 -7.12
N PHE A 103 1.69 -1.76 -6.30
CA PHE A 103 1.48 -0.31 -6.28
C PHE A 103 2.71 0.47 -5.81
N THR A 104 3.45 -0.04 -4.81
CA THR A 104 4.62 0.65 -4.24
C THR A 104 5.89 0.46 -5.09
N LEU A 105 6.04 -0.67 -5.79
CA LEU A 105 7.21 -0.99 -6.61
C LEU A 105 7.06 -0.56 -8.08
N ALA A 106 5.83 -0.30 -8.53
CA ALA A 106 5.58 0.22 -9.87
C ALA A 106 6.00 1.69 -10.05
N GLU A 107 6.43 2.36 -8.96
CA GLU A 107 6.74 3.79 -8.98
C GLU A 107 8.17 4.08 -8.56
N PRO A 108 9.06 4.41 -9.51
CA PRO A 108 10.43 4.81 -9.21
C PRO A 108 10.55 6.15 -8.49
N ASP A 109 9.49 6.98 -8.41
CA ASP A 109 9.61 8.38 -7.97
C ASP A 109 8.37 8.90 -7.22
N MET A 110 7.98 8.21 -6.12
CA MET A 110 6.87 8.67 -5.25
C MET A 110 7.12 10.05 -4.58
N GLU A 111 8.36 10.52 -4.51
CA GLU A 111 8.67 11.82 -3.90
C GLU A 111 8.19 13.00 -4.75
N ASN A 112 7.97 12.78 -6.06
CA ASN A 112 7.55 13.82 -7.00
C ASN A 112 6.14 13.62 -7.57
N GLN A 113 5.43 12.54 -7.20
CA GLN A 113 4.06 12.33 -7.67
C GLN A 113 3.06 12.90 -6.69
N ILE A 114 2.08 13.62 -7.22
CA ILE A 114 0.95 14.15 -6.47
C ILE A 114 -0.36 13.57 -6.98
N LEU A 115 -1.31 13.52 -6.08
CA LEU A 115 -2.69 13.18 -6.36
C LEU A 115 -3.51 14.47 -6.35
N GLU A 116 -4.16 14.76 -7.45
CA GLU A 116 -4.99 15.95 -7.62
C GLU A 116 -6.35 15.58 -8.19
N SER A 117 -7.26 16.52 -8.16
CA SER A 117 -8.60 16.36 -8.71
C SER A 117 -9.01 17.57 -9.53
N VAL A 118 -9.79 17.32 -10.58
CA VAL A 118 -10.40 18.34 -11.42
C VAL A 118 -11.89 18.08 -11.54
N TYR A 119 -12.69 19.14 -11.48
CA TYR A 119 -14.11 19.07 -11.77
C TYR A 119 -14.34 19.21 -13.28
N VAL A 120 -15.29 18.44 -13.77
CA VAL A 120 -15.72 18.46 -15.17
C VAL A 120 -16.78 19.55 -15.34
N GLU A 121 -16.45 20.57 -16.15
CA GLU A 121 -17.36 21.70 -16.39
C GLU A 121 -18.39 21.40 -17.47
N ASP A 122 -18.05 20.57 -18.47
CA ASP A 122 -18.90 20.17 -19.59
C ASP A 122 -18.77 18.67 -19.83
N GLU A 123 -19.84 18.04 -20.34
CA GLU A 123 -19.83 16.63 -20.73
C GLU A 123 -18.72 16.32 -21.74
N LYS A 124 -17.89 15.34 -21.44
CA LYS A 124 -16.75 14.91 -22.27
C LYS A 124 -16.35 13.47 -21.97
N THR A 125 -15.31 12.99 -22.64
CA THR A 125 -14.68 11.70 -22.33
C THR A 125 -13.34 11.89 -21.65
N LEU A 126 -12.79 10.84 -21.02
CA LEU A 126 -11.44 10.92 -20.48
C LEU A 126 -10.38 11.21 -21.56
N ASP A 127 -10.62 10.77 -22.80
CA ASP A 127 -9.74 11.04 -23.94
C ASP A 127 -9.64 12.54 -24.28
N ASP A 128 -10.64 13.35 -23.91
CA ASP A 128 -10.62 14.79 -24.14
C ASP A 128 -9.65 15.52 -23.19
N PHE A 129 -9.16 14.84 -22.16
CA PHE A 129 -8.06 15.30 -21.34
C PHE A 129 -6.74 14.77 -21.91
N ASP A 130 -5.80 15.65 -22.18
CA ASP A 130 -4.45 15.29 -22.68
C ASP A 130 -3.57 14.66 -21.59
N PHE A 131 -4.09 13.65 -20.84
CA PHE A 131 -3.36 13.01 -19.74
C PHE A 131 -2.00 12.47 -20.16
N ASP A 132 -1.92 11.83 -21.33
CA ASP A 132 -0.68 11.29 -21.88
C ASP A 132 0.36 12.38 -22.16
N LYS A 133 -0.08 13.55 -22.62
CA LYS A 133 0.81 14.68 -22.92
C LYS A 133 1.51 15.21 -21.68
N TYR A 134 0.85 15.15 -20.54
CA TYR A 134 1.36 15.65 -19.26
C TYR A 134 1.86 14.54 -18.33
N ASP A 135 1.97 13.30 -18.84
CA ASP A 135 2.35 12.12 -18.02
C ASP A 135 1.48 11.99 -16.76
N LEU A 136 0.16 12.17 -16.96
CA LEU A 136 -0.87 12.04 -15.93
C LEU A 136 -1.62 10.73 -16.12
N SER A 137 -2.18 10.19 -15.04
CA SER A 137 -3.00 8.98 -15.08
C SER A 137 -4.28 9.18 -14.27
N ALA A 138 -5.44 9.05 -14.91
CA ALA A 138 -6.71 9.04 -14.21
C ALA A 138 -6.83 7.78 -13.35
N ILE A 139 -7.29 7.95 -12.10
CA ILE A 139 -7.41 6.88 -11.12
C ILE A 139 -8.87 6.48 -10.93
N SER A 140 -9.75 7.45 -10.76
CA SER A 140 -11.17 7.24 -10.55
C SER A 140 -11.96 8.49 -10.86
N VAL A 141 -13.26 8.33 -11.04
CA VAL A 141 -14.23 9.41 -11.16
C VAL A 141 -15.16 9.34 -9.97
N ILE A 142 -15.49 10.48 -9.36
CA ILE A 142 -16.48 10.58 -8.31
C ILE A 142 -17.68 11.32 -8.88
N ARG A 143 -18.84 10.66 -8.88
CA ARG A 143 -20.14 11.16 -9.33
C ARG A 143 -21.15 10.95 -8.21
N ASP A 144 -21.87 12.00 -7.80
CA ASP A 144 -22.89 11.94 -6.74
C ASP A 144 -22.38 11.28 -5.43
N ASP A 145 -21.14 11.58 -5.02
CA ASP A 145 -20.45 10.98 -3.89
C ASP A 145 -20.08 9.48 -4.05
N ASP A 146 -20.35 8.86 -5.19
CA ASP A 146 -19.96 7.49 -5.50
C ASP A 146 -18.68 7.42 -6.33
N MET A 147 -17.75 6.58 -5.88
CA MET A 147 -16.48 6.36 -6.61
C MET A 147 -16.71 5.35 -7.74
N MET A 148 -16.50 5.79 -8.97
CA MET A 148 -16.62 4.98 -10.18
C MET A 148 -15.26 4.48 -10.65
N GLN A 149 -15.19 3.20 -10.97
CA GLN A 149 -14.00 2.63 -11.59
C GLN A 149 -13.95 2.99 -13.08
N ILE A 150 -12.83 3.49 -13.54
CA ILE A 150 -12.59 3.80 -14.94
C ILE A 150 -12.40 2.50 -15.71
N ASP A 151 -13.25 2.24 -16.69
CA ASP A 151 -13.19 1.07 -17.57
C ASP A 151 -12.83 1.52 -19.01
N GLY A 152 -11.54 1.83 -19.19
CA GLY A 152 -10.98 2.25 -20.49
C GLY A 152 -10.98 3.76 -20.73
N ASP A 153 -10.30 4.16 -21.81
CA ASP A 153 -9.99 5.57 -22.14
C ASP A 153 -11.24 6.35 -22.58
N ASN A 154 -12.27 5.67 -23.10
CA ASN A 154 -13.55 6.24 -23.52
C ASN A 154 -14.59 6.42 -22.38
N PHE A 155 -14.15 6.52 -21.14
CA PHE A 155 -15.06 6.72 -20.02
C PHE A 155 -15.78 8.08 -20.16
N TYR A 156 -17.12 8.05 -20.13
CA TYR A 156 -17.96 9.24 -20.28
C TYR A 156 -18.09 10.00 -18.97
N LEU A 157 -17.76 11.29 -19.02
CA LEU A 157 -17.80 12.22 -17.90
C LEU A 157 -18.99 13.14 -18.03
N GLU A 158 -19.71 13.37 -16.93
CA GLU A 158 -20.83 14.30 -16.83
C GLU A 158 -20.37 15.59 -16.14
N GLU A 159 -21.17 16.67 -16.30
CA GLU A 159 -20.96 17.91 -15.57
C GLU A 159 -20.96 17.65 -14.06
N ASP A 160 -20.08 18.31 -13.32
CA ASP A 160 -19.85 18.14 -11.88
C ASP A 160 -19.15 16.83 -11.46
N ASP A 161 -18.82 15.93 -12.38
CA ASP A 161 -17.92 14.81 -12.06
C ASP A 161 -16.58 15.34 -11.53
N MET A 162 -16.03 14.65 -10.53
CA MET A 162 -14.67 14.92 -10.05
C MET A 162 -13.73 13.81 -10.51
N VAL A 163 -12.80 14.12 -11.40
CA VAL A 163 -11.78 13.19 -11.86
C VAL A 163 -10.60 13.26 -10.92
N LEU A 164 -10.26 12.12 -10.33
CA LEU A 164 -9.05 11.97 -9.52
C LEU A 164 -7.92 11.44 -10.41
N PHE A 165 -6.82 12.13 -10.45
CA PHE A 165 -5.67 11.77 -11.27
C PHE A 165 -4.35 11.88 -10.51
N ARG A 166 -3.34 11.21 -11.04
CA ARG A 166 -1.99 11.17 -10.51
C ARG A 166 -1.01 11.63 -11.57
N GLY A 167 0.00 12.37 -11.16
CA GLY A 167 1.09 12.78 -12.05
C GLY A 167 2.27 13.38 -11.32
N ASN A 168 3.29 13.71 -12.06
CA ASN A 168 4.46 14.42 -11.54
C ASN A 168 4.06 15.85 -11.16
N LYS A 169 4.50 16.31 -10.00
CA LYS A 169 4.21 17.64 -9.47
C LYS A 169 4.52 18.77 -10.48
N ASP A 170 5.61 18.64 -11.21
CA ASP A 170 6.03 19.65 -12.20
C ASP A 170 5.06 19.73 -13.40
N ASN A 171 4.29 18.67 -13.70
CA ASN A 171 3.36 18.57 -14.81
C ASN A 171 1.93 18.98 -14.45
N VAL A 172 1.59 18.98 -13.16
CA VAL A 172 0.24 19.32 -12.68
C VAL A 172 0.05 20.83 -12.49
N GLU A 173 1.14 21.59 -12.31
CA GLU A 173 1.09 23.05 -12.15
C GLU A 173 1.02 23.82 -13.50
N GLU A 174 1.12 23.15 -14.66
CA GLU A 174 0.94 23.73 -16.00
C GLU A 174 -0.50 23.55 -16.51
#